data_890a11a171d356c197a9e8989f70b14f
#
_entry.id   890a11a171d356c197a9e8989f70b14f
#
_cell.length_a   1.000
_cell.length_b   1.000
_cell.length_c   1.000
_cell.angle_alpha   90.00
_cell.angle_beta   90.00
_cell.angle_gamma   90.00
#
_symmetry.space_group_name_H-M   'P 1'
#
loop_
_entity.id
_entity.type
_entity.pdbx_description
1 polymer ?
#
loop_
_entity_poly.entity_id
_entity_poly.type
_entity_poly.pdbx_seq_one_letter_code
_entity_poly.pdbx_strand_id
1 'polypeptide(L)'
;MKITAVETVLLTAPAGNDPSLLPLRTLRSASFIEIHTDTELVGIGETYAGYHAPEIVPAIVEFFAPILVGLGDDDIQPRRLWERMYRAANFWARIGVGTVVLAGIEAALWDLRGKMLGVPVWELLGGRLHDSLPGYATGCASDHPWDELLKKFDRYRAAGFHAAKVASGWFDAATGQSFASTRPQAWVEVETRKLELLRRHVGPDFGICLDGHMSSVAEGQTTWDAATATAVLRALEPFDLVFFEEPLHYNDLPGYAQLCGSTSVPVAGGECLTTREEFAIFAERRAFDIAQPDASFIGIGPFLDVAAMFAERKKQVATHAWSGGAGVMANIHAAFAVPNVRILELPPLAGPLHTEVYADGYRFADGRVLPPQAPGLGVRLPRALKEKYPFVPGSGEWNTVPGGRGRPR
;
A
#
# COMPACT_ATOMS: atom_id res chain seq x y z
N MET A 1 21.75 19.13 16.97
CA MET A 1 21.48 18.82 15.53
C MET A 1 20.42 19.79 15.02
N LYS A 2 20.51 20.20 13.75
CA LYS A 2 19.47 21.02 13.09
C LYS A 2 19.21 20.49 11.69
N ILE A 3 17.95 20.57 11.25
CA ILE A 3 17.57 20.26 9.85
C ILE A 3 18.17 21.34 8.94
N THR A 4 18.92 20.93 7.93
CA THR A 4 19.59 21.82 6.98
C THR A 4 18.93 21.86 5.60
N ALA A 5 18.32 20.73 5.16
CA ALA A 5 17.60 20.64 3.89
C ALA A 5 16.53 19.55 3.93
N VAL A 6 15.53 19.70 3.08
CA VAL A 6 14.53 18.66 2.76
C VAL A 6 14.54 18.48 1.24
N GLU A 7 14.90 17.31 0.77
CA GLU A 7 15.15 17.06 -0.64
C GLU A 7 14.33 15.87 -1.15
N THR A 8 13.96 15.91 -2.42
CA THR A 8 13.31 14.78 -3.10
C THR A 8 14.33 14.01 -3.92
N VAL A 9 14.33 12.70 -3.77
CA VAL A 9 15.13 11.77 -4.57
C VAL A 9 14.20 10.92 -5.41
N LEU A 10 14.20 11.18 -6.73
CA LEU A 10 13.43 10.39 -7.69
C LEU A 10 14.30 9.27 -8.25
N LEU A 11 13.81 8.05 -8.23
CA LEU A 11 14.52 6.87 -8.76
C LEU A 11 13.59 6.07 -9.68
N THR A 12 14.19 5.43 -10.70
CA THR A 12 13.49 4.48 -11.58
C THR A 12 14.32 3.22 -11.74
N ALA A 13 13.75 2.08 -11.40
CA ALA A 13 14.43 0.79 -11.48
C ALA A 13 13.51 -0.28 -12.09
N PRO A 14 14.02 -1.49 -12.44
CA PRO A 14 13.17 -2.63 -12.79
C PRO A 14 12.10 -2.88 -11.71
N ALA A 15 10.86 -3.17 -12.14
CA ALA A 15 9.73 -3.29 -11.22
C ALA A 15 9.86 -4.46 -10.24
N GLY A 16 10.53 -5.55 -10.65
CA GLY A 16 10.74 -6.75 -9.85
C GLY A 16 10.91 -7.98 -10.73
N ASN A 17 10.95 -9.13 -10.10
CA ASN A 17 11.17 -10.42 -10.77
C ASN A 17 9.89 -11.27 -10.85
N ASP A 18 8.71 -10.72 -10.59
CA ASP A 18 7.46 -11.46 -10.74
C ASP A 18 7.11 -11.58 -12.24
N PRO A 19 7.17 -12.79 -12.82
CA PRO A 19 6.89 -13.00 -14.25
C PRO A 19 5.48 -12.56 -14.66
N SER A 20 4.52 -12.57 -13.73
CA SER A 20 3.14 -12.16 -14.00
C SER A 20 2.98 -10.64 -14.12
N LEU A 21 3.95 -9.88 -13.60
CA LEU A 21 3.99 -8.41 -13.71
C LEU A 21 4.81 -7.93 -14.90
N LEU A 22 5.81 -8.70 -15.32
CA LEU A 22 6.78 -8.29 -16.36
C LEU A 22 6.16 -7.87 -17.70
N PRO A 23 5.08 -8.49 -18.23
CA PRO A 23 4.48 -8.02 -19.47
C PRO A 23 3.79 -6.64 -19.31
N LEU A 24 3.36 -6.30 -18.11
CA LEU A 24 2.57 -5.11 -17.80
C LEU A 24 3.43 -3.98 -17.27
N ARG A 25 4.49 -4.30 -16.52
CA ARG A 25 5.28 -3.36 -15.74
C ARG A 25 6.76 -3.75 -15.76
N THR A 26 7.53 -3.09 -16.58
CA THR A 26 8.98 -3.32 -16.65
C THR A 26 9.77 -2.41 -15.70
N LEU A 27 9.25 -1.23 -15.42
CA LEU A 27 9.88 -0.21 -14.58
C LEU A 27 8.95 0.20 -13.43
N ARG A 28 9.56 0.59 -12.32
CA ARG A 28 8.91 1.22 -11.17
C ARG A 28 9.64 2.51 -10.85
N SER A 29 8.90 3.59 -10.67
CA SER A 29 9.40 4.84 -10.09
C SER A 29 9.03 4.92 -8.62
N ALA A 30 9.88 5.59 -7.85
CA ALA A 30 9.63 5.93 -6.46
C ALA A 30 10.16 7.34 -6.16
N SER A 31 9.50 8.03 -5.25
CA SER A 31 9.92 9.33 -4.76
C SER A 31 10.22 9.23 -3.27
N PHE A 32 11.50 9.28 -2.95
CA PHE A 32 11.98 9.33 -1.58
C PHE A 32 12.16 10.79 -1.16
N ILE A 33 12.07 11.02 0.14
CA ILE A 33 12.28 12.32 0.77
C ILE A 33 13.41 12.15 1.76
N GLU A 34 14.47 12.97 1.62
CA GLU A 34 15.59 13.04 2.54
C GLU A 34 15.50 14.31 3.38
N ILE A 35 15.57 14.17 4.69
CA ILE A 35 15.71 15.26 5.64
C ILE A 35 17.14 15.25 6.15
N HIS A 36 17.93 16.20 5.65
CA HIS A 36 19.33 16.34 5.99
C HIS A 36 19.50 17.20 7.26
N THR A 37 20.55 16.91 8.01
CA THR A 37 20.91 17.64 9.22
C THR A 37 22.33 18.20 9.16
N ASP A 38 22.71 19.04 10.13
CA ASP A 38 24.09 19.49 10.33
C ASP A 38 25.00 18.40 10.92
N THR A 39 24.51 17.16 11.00
CA THR A 39 25.25 15.94 11.34
C THR A 39 25.20 14.96 10.18
N GLU A 40 25.70 13.73 10.38
CA GLU A 40 25.62 12.68 9.36
C GLU A 40 24.24 12.00 9.29
N LEU A 41 23.31 12.34 10.19
CA LEU A 41 21.98 11.75 10.21
C LEU A 41 21.11 12.30 9.08
N VAL A 42 20.50 11.39 8.33
CA VAL A 42 19.52 11.69 7.28
C VAL A 42 18.26 10.87 7.55
N GLY A 43 17.13 11.56 7.68
CA GLY A 43 15.82 10.92 7.72
C GLY A 43 15.33 10.59 6.33
N ILE A 44 14.79 9.40 6.12
CA ILE A 44 14.33 8.91 4.81
C ILE A 44 12.89 8.48 4.91
N GLY A 45 12.04 8.99 4.02
CA GLY A 45 10.67 8.57 3.82
C GLY A 45 10.37 8.33 2.34
N GLU A 46 9.21 7.79 2.05
CA GLU A 46 8.73 7.57 0.70
C GLU A 46 7.27 8.02 0.61
N THR A 47 6.92 8.67 -0.50
CA THR A 47 5.55 9.03 -0.82
C THR A 47 5.03 8.19 -1.97
N TYR A 48 3.83 7.64 -1.83
CA TYR A 48 3.19 6.86 -2.89
C TYR A 48 2.94 7.68 -4.16
N ALA A 49 2.86 9.02 -4.08
CA ALA A 49 2.74 9.88 -5.25
C ALA A 49 3.86 9.64 -6.27
N GLY A 50 5.03 9.20 -5.81
CA GLY A 50 6.17 8.87 -6.66
C GLY A 50 5.97 7.65 -7.55
N TYR A 51 5.03 6.79 -7.22
CA TYR A 51 4.67 5.64 -8.05
C TYR A 51 3.87 6.05 -9.30
N HIS A 52 3.00 7.04 -9.16
CA HIS A 52 2.10 7.49 -10.24
C HIS A 52 2.62 8.73 -10.99
N ALA A 53 3.04 9.75 -10.25
CA ALA A 53 3.39 11.06 -10.78
C ALA A 53 4.62 11.65 -10.06
N PRO A 54 5.78 11.02 -10.18
CA PRO A 54 6.99 11.42 -9.44
C PRO A 54 7.39 12.88 -9.70
N GLU A 55 7.12 13.41 -10.90
CA GLU A 55 7.55 14.75 -11.33
C GLU A 55 6.91 15.89 -10.53
N ILE A 56 5.76 15.67 -9.89
CA ILE A 56 5.08 16.71 -9.09
C ILE A 56 5.58 16.77 -7.65
N VAL A 57 6.24 15.70 -7.16
CA VAL A 57 6.64 15.58 -5.77
C VAL A 57 7.65 16.64 -5.33
N PRO A 58 8.71 16.97 -6.12
CA PRO A 58 9.69 17.96 -5.71
C PRO A 58 9.08 19.32 -5.38
N ALA A 59 8.17 19.83 -6.21
CA ALA A 59 7.55 21.14 -5.99
C ALA A 59 6.71 21.19 -4.69
N ILE A 60 6.06 20.07 -4.34
CA ILE A 60 5.27 19.98 -3.10
C ILE A 60 6.19 19.86 -1.89
N VAL A 61 7.30 19.14 -1.99
CA VAL A 61 8.32 19.05 -0.92
C VAL A 61 8.95 20.42 -0.68
N GLU A 62 9.31 21.14 -1.75
CA GLU A 62 9.86 22.51 -1.67
C GLU A 62 8.90 23.48 -0.96
N PHE A 63 7.60 23.34 -1.15
CA PHE A 63 6.59 24.13 -0.42
C PHE A 63 6.66 23.89 1.10
N PHE A 64 6.86 22.64 1.54
CA PHE A 64 6.90 22.30 2.95
C PHE A 64 8.26 22.50 3.62
N ALA A 65 9.36 22.44 2.86
CA ALA A 65 10.72 22.51 3.38
C ALA A 65 10.99 23.70 4.32
N PRO A 66 10.51 24.94 4.05
CA PRO A 66 10.73 26.08 4.95
C PRO A 66 10.09 25.92 6.35
N ILE A 67 9.12 25.02 6.52
CA ILE A 67 8.51 24.73 7.82
C ILE A 67 9.46 23.92 8.70
N LEU A 68 10.36 23.15 8.08
CA LEU A 68 11.23 22.17 8.73
C LEU A 68 12.67 22.62 8.86
N VAL A 69 13.20 23.35 7.88
CA VAL A 69 14.60 23.81 7.88
C VAL A 69 14.84 24.73 9.08
N GLY A 70 15.93 24.47 9.80
CA GLY A 70 16.35 25.19 11.00
C GLY A 70 15.79 24.63 12.32
N LEU A 71 14.86 23.66 12.28
CA LEU A 71 14.36 23.00 13.49
C LEU A 71 15.47 22.17 14.16
N GLY A 72 15.51 22.23 15.50
CA GLY A 72 16.43 21.48 16.34
C GLY A 72 15.81 20.18 16.89
N ASP A 73 16.61 19.43 17.64
CA ASP A 73 16.25 18.10 18.18
C ASP A 73 14.90 18.06 18.89
N ASP A 74 14.64 19.03 19.75
CA ASP A 74 13.41 19.09 20.57
C ASP A 74 12.16 19.42 19.74
N ASP A 75 12.37 20.09 18.60
CA ASP A 75 11.29 20.48 17.68
C ASP A 75 10.88 19.35 16.72
N ILE A 76 11.72 18.30 16.55
CA ILE A 76 11.46 17.19 15.64
C ILE A 76 10.45 16.24 16.29
N GLN A 77 9.20 16.63 16.24
CA GLN A 77 8.03 15.87 16.70
C GLN A 77 7.12 15.55 15.51
N PRO A 78 7.23 14.36 14.90
CA PRO A 78 6.62 14.07 13.59
C PRO A 78 5.12 14.38 13.52
N ARG A 79 4.31 13.93 14.48
CA ARG A 79 2.86 14.19 14.51
C ARG A 79 2.54 15.69 14.57
N ARG A 80 3.25 16.45 15.39
CA ARG A 80 3.05 17.90 15.50
C ARG A 80 3.45 18.64 14.24
N LEU A 81 4.53 18.20 13.62
CA LEU A 81 5.00 18.77 12.35
C LEU A 81 4.06 18.42 11.19
N TRP A 82 3.52 17.19 11.15
CA TRP A 82 2.47 16.81 10.21
C TRP A 82 1.26 17.74 10.31
N GLU A 83 0.73 17.95 11.50
CA GLU A 83 -0.39 18.87 11.75
C GLU A 83 -0.08 20.29 11.29
N ARG A 84 1.14 20.78 11.56
CA ARG A 84 1.56 22.13 11.17
C ARG A 84 1.61 22.29 9.65
N MET A 85 2.19 21.32 8.95
CA MET A 85 2.26 21.30 7.48
C MET A 85 0.87 21.13 6.85
N TYR A 86 0.05 20.24 7.38
CA TYR A 86 -1.33 20.04 6.93
C TYR A 86 -2.16 21.34 7.01
N ARG A 87 -2.06 22.06 8.13
CA ARG A 87 -2.73 23.37 8.28
C ARG A 87 -2.21 24.41 7.32
N ALA A 88 -0.92 24.45 7.04
CA ALA A 88 -0.32 25.40 6.11
C ALA A 88 -0.81 25.19 4.68
N ALA A 89 -1.20 23.98 4.32
CA ALA A 89 -1.62 23.60 2.96
C ALA A 89 -3.13 23.33 2.84
N ASN A 90 -3.91 23.60 3.86
CA ASN A 90 -5.32 23.22 3.98
C ASN A 90 -6.21 23.64 2.79
N PHE A 91 -5.91 24.75 2.12
CA PHE A 91 -6.71 25.20 0.99
C PHE A 91 -6.50 24.41 -0.31
N TRP A 92 -5.36 23.76 -0.48
CA TRP A 92 -5.02 23.10 -1.74
C TRP A 92 -4.58 21.64 -1.57
N ALA A 93 -4.16 21.24 -0.37
CA ALA A 93 -3.61 19.92 -0.08
C ALA A 93 -4.35 19.18 1.04
N ARG A 94 -5.62 19.51 1.24
CA ARG A 94 -6.45 18.88 2.28
C ARG A 94 -6.72 17.40 2.03
N ILE A 95 -6.82 17.00 0.77
CA ILE A 95 -7.08 15.64 0.29
C ILE A 95 -6.22 15.40 -0.94
N GLY A 96 -5.82 14.17 -1.21
CA GLY A 96 -5.15 13.77 -2.43
C GLY A 96 -3.65 14.04 -2.38
N VAL A 97 -3.06 14.41 -3.52
CA VAL A 97 -1.61 14.40 -3.72
C VAL A 97 -0.81 15.20 -2.69
N GLY A 98 -1.34 16.32 -2.20
CA GLY A 98 -0.65 17.11 -1.18
C GLY A 98 -0.49 16.37 0.14
N THR A 99 -1.54 15.68 0.62
CA THR A 99 -1.46 14.84 1.82
C THR A 99 -0.60 13.60 1.59
N VAL A 100 -0.65 13.02 0.40
CA VAL A 100 0.20 11.87 0.04
C VAL A 100 1.68 12.24 0.07
N VAL A 101 2.08 13.42 -0.42
CA VAL A 101 3.48 13.89 -0.30
C VAL A 101 3.83 14.21 1.15
N LEU A 102 2.91 14.82 1.89
CA LEU A 102 3.08 15.09 3.32
C LEU A 102 3.34 13.83 4.14
N ALA A 103 2.68 12.72 3.79
CA ALA A 103 2.90 11.42 4.43
C ALA A 103 4.36 10.94 4.28
N GLY A 104 4.96 11.12 3.11
CA GLY A 104 6.38 10.81 2.89
C GLY A 104 7.34 11.69 3.70
N ILE A 105 7.01 12.99 3.86
CA ILE A 105 7.79 13.89 4.72
C ILE A 105 7.66 13.45 6.20
N GLU A 106 6.47 13.08 6.65
CA GLU A 106 6.27 12.59 8.02
C GLU A 106 7.03 11.29 8.27
N ALA A 107 7.01 10.36 7.33
CA ALA A 107 7.79 9.12 7.42
C ALA A 107 9.30 9.40 7.57
N ALA A 108 9.83 10.39 6.82
CA ALA A 108 11.22 10.83 6.96
C ALA A 108 11.51 11.46 8.33
N LEU A 109 10.56 12.18 8.92
CA LEU A 109 10.69 12.72 10.27
C LEU A 109 10.69 11.61 11.34
N TRP A 110 9.84 10.59 11.19
CA TRP A 110 9.86 9.43 12.08
C TRP A 110 11.16 8.64 11.97
N ASP A 111 11.65 8.43 10.76
CA ASP A 111 12.93 7.77 10.51
C ASP A 111 14.09 8.55 11.14
N LEU A 112 14.14 9.86 10.94
CA LEU A 112 15.14 10.72 11.57
C LEU A 112 15.08 10.62 13.09
N ARG A 113 13.87 10.72 13.67
CA ARG A 113 13.70 10.64 15.14
C ARG A 113 14.15 9.29 15.69
N GLY A 114 13.83 8.19 15.00
CA GLY A 114 14.30 6.84 15.40
C GLY A 114 15.82 6.70 15.34
N LYS A 115 16.45 7.23 14.29
CA LYS A 115 17.91 7.25 14.15
C LYS A 115 18.59 8.10 15.22
N MET A 116 18.02 9.26 15.56
CA MET A 116 18.52 10.13 16.65
C MET A 116 18.53 9.40 18.00
N LEU A 117 17.51 8.61 18.27
CA LEU A 117 17.33 7.93 19.55
C LEU A 117 17.91 6.48 19.56
N GLY A 118 18.35 5.99 18.40
CA GLY A 118 18.90 4.64 18.25
C GLY A 118 17.85 3.53 18.34
N VAL A 119 16.55 3.84 18.09
CA VAL A 119 15.43 2.91 18.23
C VAL A 119 14.62 2.77 16.94
N PRO A 120 13.95 1.64 16.69
CA PRO A 120 13.04 1.48 15.56
C PRO A 120 11.78 2.33 15.74
N VAL A 121 11.15 2.74 14.62
CA VAL A 121 9.99 3.66 14.67
C VAL A 121 8.83 3.09 15.48
N TRP A 122 8.52 1.80 15.40
CA TRP A 122 7.43 1.22 16.19
C TRP A 122 7.59 1.43 17.71
N GLU A 123 8.81 1.55 18.20
CA GLU A 123 9.09 1.84 19.62
C GLU A 123 8.66 3.27 19.98
N LEU A 124 8.89 4.24 19.09
CA LEU A 124 8.45 5.63 19.25
C LEU A 124 6.93 5.79 19.18
N LEU A 125 6.25 4.84 18.54
CA LEU A 125 4.79 4.83 18.42
C LEU A 125 4.07 4.25 19.64
N GLY A 126 4.80 3.91 20.70
CA GLY A 126 4.26 3.35 21.95
C GLY A 126 4.64 1.89 22.20
N GLY A 127 5.49 1.33 21.37
CA GLY A 127 5.95 -0.05 21.49
C GLY A 127 5.18 -1.04 20.62
N ARG A 128 5.73 -2.24 20.47
CA ARG A 128 5.09 -3.30 19.68
C ARG A 128 3.96 -3.98 20.47
N LEU A 129 2.87 -4.23 19.80
CA LEU A 129 1.71 -4.97 20.34
C LEU A 129 1.63 -6.42 19.83
N HIS A 130 2.55 -6.81 18.95
CA HIS A 130 2.60 -8.12 18.32
C HIS A 130 4.04 -8.66 18.33
N ASP A 131 4.21 -9.96 18.59
CA ASP A 131 5.51 -10.64 18.45
C ASP A 131 5.83 -10.92 16.97
N SER A 132 4.82 -11.09 16.15
CA SER A 132 4.90 -11.22 14.69
C SER A 132 3.53 -10.94 14.06
N LEU A 133 3.50 -10.52 12.81
CA LEU A 133 2.27 -10.28 12.05
C LEU A 133 2.22 -11.17 10.81
N PRO A 134 1.06 -11.76 10.47
CA PRO A 134 0.91 -12.49 9.22
C PRO A 134 1.07 -11.56 8.01
N GLY A 135 1.61 -12.08 6.91
CA GLY A 135 1.75 -11.36 5.65
C GLY A 135 1.12 -12.11 4.49
N TYR A 136 0.56 -11.39 3.52
CA TYR A 136 0.10 -11.97 2.27
C TYR A 136 0.92 -11.45 1.08
N ALA A 137 1.09 -12.32 0.08
CA ALA A 137 1.68 -11.94 -1.19
C ALA A 137 0.67 -11.10 -1.99
N THR A 138 1.02 -9.84 -2.30
CA THR A 138 0.18 -9.02 -3.16
C THR A 138 0.49 -9.30 -4.62
N GLY A 139 -0.52 -9.76 -5.37
CA GLY A 139 -0.38 -10.09 -6.79
C GLY A 139 -1.53 -9.51 -7.59
N CYS A 140 -1.23 -8.56 -8.47
CA CYS A 140 -2.25 -7.72 -9.10
C CYS A 140 -3.22 -8.46 -10.00
N ALA A 141 -2.78 -9.45 -10.79
CA ALA A 141 -3.63 -10.08 -11.78
C ALA A 141 -4.05 -11.50 -11.38
N SER A 142 -5.27 -11.87 -11.72
CA SER A 142 -5.68 -13.27 -11.82
C SER A 142 -5.26 -13.80 -13.18
N ASP A 143 -4.09 -14.42 -13.24
CA ASP A 143 -3.51 -14.90 -14.50
C ASP A 143 -4.41 -15.94 -15.18
N HIS A 144 -4.49 -15.86 -16.51
CA HIS A 144 -5.22 -16.81 -17.34
C HIS A 144 -4.31 -17.25 -18.51
N PRO A 145 -4.34 -18.53 -18.89
CA PRO A 145 -5.20 -19.63 -18.38
C PRO A 145 -4.94 -19.98 -16.92
N TRP A 146 -5.88 -20.68 -16.27
CA TRP A 146 -5.86 -20.92 -14.82
C TRP A 146 -4.64 -21.68 -14.30
N ASP A 147 -3.94 -22.45 -15.16
CA ASP A 147 -2.68 -23.10 -14.77
C ASP A 147 -1.56 -22.09 -14.50
N GLU A 148 -1.54 -20.94 -15.15
CA GLU A 148 -0.61 -19.84 -14.84
C GLU A 148 -0.93 -19.23 -13.45
N LEU A 149 -2.21 -19.08 -13.12
CA LEU A 149 -2.63 -18.64 -11.78
C LEU A 149 -2.17 -19.64 -10.70
N LEU A 150 -2.31 -20.94 -10.93
CA LEU A 150 -1.83 -21.96 -9.99
C LEU A 150 -0.31 -21.92 -9.80
N LYS A 151 0.45 -21.76 -10.89
CA LYS A 151 1.91 -21.57 -10.83
C LYS A 151 2.31 -20.31 -10.06
N LYS A 152 1.51 -19.24 -10.15
CA LYS A 152 1.71 -18.01 -9.37
C LYS A 152 1.60 -18.30 -7.87
N PHE A 153 0.59 -19.04 -7.45
CA PHE A 153 0.44 -19.45 -6.05
C PHE A 153 1.57 -20.36 -5.57
N ASP A 154 2.07 -21.26 -6.44
CA ASP A 154 3.24 -22.08 -6.12
C ASP A 154 4.50 -21.24 -5.88
N ARG A 155 4.73 -20.20 -6.70
CA ARG A 155 5.83 -19.26 -6.48
C ARG A 155 5.70 -18.54 -5.14
N TYR A 156 4.50 -18.09 -4.77
CA TYR A 156 4.28 -17.41 -3.50
C TYR A 156 4.46 -18.33 -2.29
N ARG A 157 4.00 -19.58 -2.39
CA ARG A 157 4.27 -20.62 -1.37
C ARG A 157 5.77 -20.91 -1.24
N ALA A 158 6.47 -21.02 -2.37
CA ALA A 158 7.92 -21.21 -2.37
C ALA A 158 8.68 -20.01 -1.76
N ALA A 159 8.14 -18.80 -1.86
CA ALA A 159 8.64 -17.61 -1.19
C ALA A 159 8.26 -17.53 0.31
N GLY A 160 7.58 -18.55 0.85
CA GLY A 160 7.22 -18.66 2.26
C GLY A 160 5.89 -18.01 2.65
N PHE A 161 5.06 -17.59 1.70
CA PHE A 161 3.74 -17.03 1.99
C PHE A 161 2.71 -18.11 2.29
N HIS A 162 1.84 -17.81 3.25
CA HIS A 162 0.68 -18.62 3.61
C HIS A 162 -0.64 -17.95 3.23
N ALA A 163 -0.58 -16.81 2.57
CA ALA A 163 -1.73 -16.10 2.01
C ALA A 163 -1.32 -15.32 0.76
N ALA A 164 -2.28 -15.12 -0.16
CA ALA A 164 -2.07 -14.30 -1.36
C ALA A 164 -3.34 -13.58 -1.79
N LYS A 165 -3.18 -12.42 -2.43
CA LYS A 165 -4.23 -11.62 -3.02
C LYS A 165 -4.18 -11.70 -4.54
N VAL A 166 -5.33 -11.83 -5.19
CA VAL A 166 -5.49 -11.82 -6.64
C VAL A 166 -6.71 -11.00 -7.05
N ALA A 167 -6.67 -10.43 -8.25
CA ALA A 167 -7.76 -9.61 -8.77
C ALA A 167 -9.01 -10.43 -9.11
N SER A 168 -10.17 -9.76 -9.10
CA SER A 168 -11.41 -10.30 -9.64
C SER A 168 -11.32 -10.52 -11.15
N GLY A 169 -12.14 -11.45 -11.66
CA GLY A 169 -12.10 -11.87 -13.07
C GLY A 169 -10.83 -12.63 -13.40
N TRP A 170 -10.31 -12.40 -14.61
CA TRP A 170 -9.04 -12.92 -15.08
C TRP A 170 -8.42 -12.00 -16.13
N PHE A 171 -7.11 -12.10 -16.30
CA PHE A 171 -6.33 -11.41 -17.32
C PHE A 171 -5.41 -12.40 -18.04
N ASP A 172 -5.46 -12.41 -19.35
CA ASP A 172 -4.56 -13.19 -20.20
C ASP A 172 -3.46 -12.28 -20.77
N ALA A 173 -2.27 -12.43 -20.24
CA ALA A 173 -1.12 -11.61 -20.64
C ALA A 173 -0.67 -11.88 -22.10
N ALA A 174 -0.95 -13.05 -22.65
CA ALA A 174 -0.57 -13.40 -24.02
C ALA A 174 -1.45 -12.71 -25.07
N THR A 175 -2.73 -12.52 -24.75
CA THR A 175 -3.71 -11.90 -25.66
C THR A 175 -4.07 -10.48 -25.27
N GLY A 176 -3.75 -10.04 -24.03
CA GLY A 176 -4.17 -8.78 -23.46
C GLY A 176 -5.67 -8.73 -23.11
N GLN A 177 -6.36 -9.86 -23.11
CA GLN A 177 -7.79 -9.93 -22.81
C GLN A 177 -8.04 -10.01 -21.32
N SER A 178 -9.13 -9.36 -20.87
CA SER A 178 -9.63 -9.45 -19.50
C SER A 178 -11.06 -9.98 -19.50
N PHE A 179 -11.44 -10.62 -18.40
CA PHE A 179 -12.85 -10.94 -18.18
C PHE A 179 -13.66 -9.65 -17.97
N ALA A 180 -14.74 -9.52 -18.71
CA ALA A 180 -15.71 -8.43 -18.56
C ALA A 180 -17.13 -8.97 -18.82
N SER A 181 -18.08 -8.55 -17.99
CA SER A 181 -19.49 -8.91 -18.15
C SER A 181 -20.39 -7.89 -17.47
N THR A 182 -21.52 -7.58 -18.08
CA THR A 182 -22.61 -6.80 -17.47
C THR A 182 -23.61 -7.69 -16.72
N ARG A 183 -23.44 -9.01 -16.77
CA ARG A 183 -24.32 -9.98 -16.11
C ARG A 183 -23.75 -10.39 -14.74
N PRO A 184 -24.42 -10.12 -13.61
CA PRO A 184 -23.95 -10.52 -12.29
C PRO A 184 -23.64 -12.04 -12.20
N GLN A 185 -24.49 -12.86 -12.80
CA GLN A 185 -24.32 -14.32 -12.78
C GLN A 185 -23.00 -14.78 -13.44
N ALA A 186 -22.52 -14.10 -14.48
CA ALA A 186 -21.24 -14.42 -15.11
C ALA A 186 -20.06 -14.15 -14.17
N TRP A 187 -20.14 -13.11 -13.34
CA TRP A 187 -19.15 -12.84 -12.30
C TRP A 187 -19.19 -13.90 -11.19
N VAL A 188 -20.37 -14.29 -10.74
CA VAL A 188 -20.54 -15.40 -9.79
C VAL A 188 -19.87 -16.68 -10.31
N GLU A 189 -20.13 -17.03 -11.56
CA GLU A 189 -19.59 -18.27 -12.19
C GLU A 189 -18.05 -18.22 -12.29
N VAL A 190 -17.47 -17.10 -12.75
CA VAL A 190 -16.01 -17.00 -12.92
C VAL A 190 -15.29 -17.00 -11.58
N GLU A 191 -15.80 -16.24 -10.58
CA GLU A 191 -15.17 -16.17 -9.27
C GLU A 191 -15.29 -17.51 -8.52
N THR A 192 -16.46 -18.14 -8.53
CA THR A 192 -16.65 -19.46 -7.91
C THR A 192 -15.70 -20.50 -8.51
N ARG A 193 -15.62 -20.56 -9.84
CA ARG A 193 -14.71 -21.50 -10.53
C ARG A 193 -13.25 -21.25 -10.18
N LYS A 194 -12.83 -19.98 -10.15
CA LYS A 194 -11.48 -19.60 -9.76
C LYS A 194 -11.15 -20.06 -8.33
N LEU A 195 -12.02 -19.79 -7.39
CA LEU A 195 -11.82 -20.17 -5.99
C LEU A 195 -11.89 -21.69 -5.76
N GLU A 196 -12.72 -22.40 -6.46
CA GLU A 196 -12.71 -23.87 -6.45
C GLU A 196 -11.36 -24.45 -6.90
N LEU A 197 -10.78 -23.89 -7.96
CA LEU A 197 -9.49 -24.31 -8.45
C LEU A 197 -8.38 -23.97 -7.44
N LEU A 198 -8.37 -22.73 -6.93
CA LEU A 198 -7.39 -22.29 -5.94
C LEU A 198 -7.47 -23.13 -4.66
N ARG A 199 -8.67 -23.32 -4.08
CA ARG A 199 -8.83 -24.11 -2.85
C ARG A 199 -8.38 -25.57 -3.01
N ARG A 200 -8.67 -26.19 -4.16
CA ARG A 200 -8.15 -27.53 -4.45
C ARG A 200 -6.64 -27.57 -4.54
N HIS A 201 -6.01 -26.51 -5.04
CA HIS A 201 -4.58 -26.43 -5.24
C HIS A 201 -3.80 -26.11 -3.97
N VAL A 202 -4.25 -25.10 -3.20
CA VAL A 202 -3.52 -24.62 -2.02
C VAL A 202 -3.98 -25.24 -0.70
N GLY A 203 -5.14 -25.88 -0.68
CA GLY A 203 -5.74 -26.45 0.55
C GLY A 203 -6.54 -25.44 1.36
N PRO A 204 -7.15 -25.89 2.48
CA PRO A 204 -8.02 -25.05 3.29
C PRO A 204 -7.31 -23.98 4.10
N ASP A 205 -6.06 -24.26 4.51
CA ASP A 205 -5.32 -23.41 5.45
C ASP A 205 -4.62 -22.21 4.80
N PHE A 206 -4.52 -22.19 3.47
CA PHE A 206 -3.89 -21.07 2.75
C PHE A 206 -4.88 -19.89 2.63
N GLY A 207 -4.48 -18.71 3.11
CA GLY A 207 -5.30 -17.49 3.02
C GLY A 207 -5.47 -17.01 1.57
N ILE A 208 -6.72 -16.78 1.15
CA ILE A 208 -7.00 -16.17 -0.15
C ILE A 208 -7.69 -14.83 0.08
N CYS A 209 -7.12 -13.78 -0.53
CA CYS A 209 -7.73 -12.46 -0.62
C CYS A 209 -8.12 -12.19 -2.07
N LEU A 210 -9.26 -11.59 -2.31
CA LEU A 210 -9.66 -11.08 -3.61
C LEU A 210 -9.63 -9.57 -3.62
N ASP A 211 -9.40 -9.00 -4.82
CA ASP A 211 -9.34 -7.58 -5.04
C ASP A 211 -10.18 -7.20 -6.27
N GLY A 212 -11.20 -6.40 -6.05
CA GLY A 212 -12.13 -5.96 -7.09
C GLY A 212 -11.57 -4.83 -7.93
N HIS A 213 -10.77 -3.93 -7.33
CA HIS A 213 -10.30 -2.69 -7.97
C HIS A 213 -11.43 -1.90 -8.67
N MET A 214 -12.65 -1.94 -8.12
CA MET A 214 -13.82 -1.32 -8.76
C MET A 214 -13.74 0.21 -8.80
N SER A 215 -12.77 0.79 -8.09
CA SER A 215 -12.47 2.24 -8.15
C SER A 215 -11.55 2.63 -9.30
N SER A 216 -10.85 1.67 -9.90
CA SER A 216 -9.82 1.92 -10.93
C SER A 216 -9.92 1.01 -12.15
N VAL A 217 -11.13 0.63 -12.53
CA VAL A 217 -11.38 -0.17 -13.74
C VAL A 217 -10.89 0.54 -15.01
N ALA A 218 -10.33 -0.23 -15.94
CA ALA A 218 -9.91 0.29 -17.22
C ALA A 218 -11.11 0.74 -18.08
N GLU A 219 -10.85 1.62 -19.03
CA GLU A 219 -11.88 2.08 -19.98
C GLU A 219 -12.54 0.88 -20.68
N GLY A 220 -13.86 0.86 -20.67
CA GLY A 220 -14.66 -0.25 -21.24
C GLY A 220 -14.89 -1.43 -20.31
N GLN A 221 -14.31 -1.46 -19.13
CA GLN A 221 -14.66 -2.45 -18.10
C GLN A 221 -15.87 -1.99 -17.29
N THR A 222 -16.64 -2.97 -16.79
CA THR A 222 -17.85 -2.71 -16.02
C THR A 222 -17.56 -2.77 -14.53
N THR A 223 -17.87 -1.70 -13.80
CA THR A 223 -17.90 -1.70 -12.33
C THR A 223 -19.11 -2.48 -11.83
N TRP A 224 -18.99 -3.06 -10.65
CA TRP A 224 -20.13 -3.68 -9.99
C TRP A 224 -20.99 -2.63 -9.29
N ASP A 225 -22.29 -2.87 -9.30
CA ASP A 225 -23.23 -2.25 -8.37
C ASP A 225 -23.34 -3.09 -7.09
N ALA A 226 -24.01 -2.54 -6.07
CA ALA A 226 -24.17 -3.22 -4.80
C ALA A 226 -24.93 -4.57 -4.91
N ALA A 227 -25.81 -4.73 -5.90
CA ALA A 227 -26.54 -5.98 -6.13
C ALA A 227 -25.59 -7.05 -6.70
N THR A 228 -24.77 -6.70 -7.68
CA THR A 228 -23.74 -7.57 -8.26
C THR A 228 -22.73 -7.99 -7.20
N ALA A 229 -22.16 -7.02 -6.46
CA ALA A 229 -21.23 -7.29 -5.38
C ALA A 229 -21.82 -8.23 -4.32
N THR A 230 -23.07 -7.99 -3.90
CA THR A 230 -23.75 -8.86 -2.95
C THR A 230 -23.94 -10.29 -3.48
N ALA A 231 -24.33 -10.44 -4.75
CA ALA A 231 -24.51 -11.75 -5.37
C ALA A 231 -23.19 -12.53 -5.42
N VAL A 232 -22.10 -11.85 -5.83
CA VAL A 232 -20.76 -12.46 -5.89
C VAL A 232 -20.30 -12.86 -4.48
N LEU A 233 -20.25 -11.91 -3.52
CA LEU A 233 -19.70 -12.19 -2.21
C LEU A 233 -20.47 -13.29 -1.46
N ARG A 234 -21.80 -13.35 -1.59
CA ARG A 234 -22.60 -14.46 -1.02
C ARG A 234 -22.24 -15.81 -1.64
N ALA A 235 -22.01 -15.85 -2.94
CA ALA A 235 -21.57 -17.09 -3.59
C ALA A 235 -20.17 -17.54 -3.13
N LEU A 236 -19.35 -16.61 -2.66
CA LEU A 236 -17.98 -16.85 -2.21
C LEU A 236 -17.87 -17.18 -0.71
N GLU A 237 -18.94 -17.06 0.09
CA GLU A 237 -18.93 -17.38 1.53
C GLU A 237 -18.36 -18.77 1.86
N PRO A 238 -18.61 -19.84 1.07
CA PRO A 238 -18.05 -21.16 1.35
C PRO A 238 -16.54 -21.28 1.22
N PHE A 239 -15.86 -20.28 0.65
CA PHE A 239 -14.41 -20.35 0.37
C PHE A 239 -13.52 -19.77 1.47
N ASP A 240 -14.07 -19.25 2.55
CA ASP A 240 -13.35 -18.70 3.70
C ASP A 240 -12.24 -17.71 3.28
N LEU A 241 -12.64 -16.63 2.62
CA LEU A 241 -11.73 -15.59 2.20
C LEU A 241 -11.22 -14.78 3.41
N VAL A 242 -9.97 -14.39 3.39
CA VAL A 242 -9.41 -13.47 4.39
C VAL A 242 -10.13 -12.12 4.32
N PHE A 243 -10.36 -11.63 3.09
CA PHE A 243 -11.20 -10.48 2.75
C PHE A 243 -11.47 -10.40 1.23
N PHE A 244 -12.43 -9.57 0.88
CA PHE A 244 -12.63 -9.06 -0.48
C PHE A 244 -12.44 -7.54 -0.47
N GLU A 245 -11.41 -7.05 -1.18
CA GLU A 245 -11.00 -5.66 -1.29
C GLU A 245 -11.71 -4.97 -2.45
N GLU A 246 -12.11 -3.72 -2.26
CA GLU A 246 -12.75 -2.85 -3.25
C GLU A 246 -13.79 -3.53 -4.18
N PRO A 247 -14.80 -4.24 -3.63
CA PRO A 247 -15.87 -4.85 -4.44
C PRO A 247 -16.81 -3.81 -5.08
N LEU A 248 -16.69 -2.54 -4.70
CA LEU A 248 -17.46 -1.40 -5.20
C LEU A 248 -16.55 -0.19 -5.41
N HIS A 249 -17.00 0.76 -6.22
CA HIS A 249 -16.33 2.05 -6.32
C HIS A 249 -16.37 2.77 -4.96
N TYR A 250 -15.26 3.37 -4.51
CA TYR A 250 -15.14 4.01 -3.19
C TYR A 250 -16.16 5.14 -2.95
N ASN A 251 -16.74 5.73 -4.00
CA ASN A 251 -17.82 6.70 -3.89
C ASN A 251 -19.18 6.08 -3.53
N ASP A 252 -19.34 4.74 -3.64
CA ASP A 252 -20.59 4.07 -3.29
C ASP A 252 -20.62 3.68 -1.81
N LEU A 253 -20.51 4.67 -0.94
CA LEU A 253 -20.57 4.49 0.51
C LEU A 253 -21.84 3.77 1.00
N PRO A 254 -23.08 4.07 0.48
CA PRO A 254 -24.26 3.30 0.83
C PRO A 254 -24.17 1.83 0.44
N GLY A 255 -23.63 1.55 -0.75
CA GLY A 255 -23.40 0.18 -1.24
C GLY A 255 -22.45 -0.60 -0.34
N TYR A 256 -21.33 0.00 0.07
CA TYR A 256 -20.40 -0.62 1.04
C TYR A 256 -21.08 -0.93 2.38
N ALA A 257 -21.83 0.01 2.94
CA ALA A 257 -22.55 -0.19 4.20
C ALA A 257 -23.60 -1.33 4.11
N GLN A 258 -24.31 -1.42 3.00
CA GLN A 258 -25.24 -2.51 2.70
C GLN A 258 -24.49 -3.84 2.57
N LEU A 259 -23.37 -3.85 1.85
CA LEU A 259 -22.60 -5.06 1.55
C LEU A 259 -22.03 -5.69 2.82
N CYS A 260 -21.41 -4.90 3.71
CA CYS A 260 -20.90 -5.38 5.01
C CYS A 260 -21.98 -6.01 5.89
N GLY A 261 -23.25 -5.63 5.71
CA GLY A 261 -24.39 -6.24 6.42
C GLY A 261 -25.04 -7.44 5.73
N SER A 262 -24.59 -7.77 4.49
CA SER A 262 -25.27 -8.75 3.64
C SER A 262 -24.49 -10.03 3.37
N THR A 263 -23.22 -10.11 3.76
CA THR A 263 -22.34 -11.27 3.54
C THR A 263 -21.47 -11.53 4.76
N SER A 264 -20.99 -12.78 4.89
CA SER A 264 -19.98 -13.15 5.89
C SER A 264 -18.54 -12.97 5.38
N VAL A 265 -18.33 -12.72 4.08
CA VAL A 265 -17.01 -12.39 3.55
C VAL A 265 -16.60 -11.01 4.05
N PRO A 266 -15.44 -10.85 4.74
CA PRO A 266 -15.01 -9.55 5.21
C PRO A 266 -14.76 -8.59 4.04
N VAL A 267 -15.37 -7.41 4.07
CA VAL A 267 -15.22 -6.36 3.06
C VAL A 267 -14.09 -5.44 3.47
N ALA A 268 -13.09 -5.32 2.60
CA ALA A 268 -11.93 -4.46 2.80
C ALA A 268 -11.92 -3.29 1.81
N GLY A 269 -11.20 -2.22 2.17
CA GLY A 269 -10.99 -1.09 1.26
C GLY A 269 -10.38 0.12 1.95
N GLY A 270 -10.08 1.13 1.15
CA GLY A 270 -9.54 2.39 1.62
C GLY A 270 -8.13 2.71 1.15
N GLU A 271 -7.54 1.92 0.25
CA GLU A 271 -6.21 2.19 -0.32
C GLU A 271 -6.11 3.56 -1.00
N CYS A 272 -7.21 4.06 -1.57
CA CYS A 272 -7.29 5.36 -2.24
C CYS A 272 -7.62 6.53 -1.30
N LEU A 273 -7.92 6.29 -0.01
CA LEU A 273 -8.22 7.33 0.95
C LEU A 273 -6.93 7.97 1.48
N THR A 274 -6.89 9.30 1.48
CA THR A 274 -5.67 10.06 1.75
C THR A 274 -5.65 10.76 3.11
N THR A 275 -6.76 10.66 3.85
CA THR A 275 -6.92 11.30 5.17
C THR A 275 -7.70 10.43 6.14
N ARG A 276 -7.43 10.60 7.44
CA ARG A 276 -8.21 9.96 8.51
C ARG A 276 -9.68 10.40 8.49
N GLU A 277 -9.98 11.62 8.03
CA GLU A 277 -11.32 12.16 7.92
C GLU A 277 -12.13 11.41 6.85
N GLU A 278 -11.51 11.02 5.75
CA GLU A 278 -12.14 10.15 4.75
C GLU A 278 -12.46 8.79 5.37
N PHE A 279 -11.51 8.15 6.07
CA PHE A 279 -11.76 6.90 6.79
C PHE A 279 -12.86 7.02 7.84
N ALA A 280 -12.99 8.16 8.52
CA ALA A 280 -14.03 8.38 9.52
C ALA A 280 -15.43 8.24 8.93
N ILE A 281 -15.65 8.70 7.70
CA ILE A 281 -16.93 8.59 7.00
C ILE A 281 -17.31 7.10 6.80
N PHE A 282 -16.35 6.27 6.38
CA PHE A 282 -16.57 4.82 6.23
C PHE A 282 -16.76 4.12 7.58
N ALA A 283 -15.99 4.51 8.60
CA ALA A 283 -16.11 3.96 9.94
C ALA A 283 -17.49 4.25 10.57
N GLU A 284 -17.99 5.49 10.45
CA GLU A 284 -19.30 5.90 10.94
C GLU A 284 -20.43 5.11 10.28
N ARG A 285 -20.31 4.83 9.00
CA ARG A 285 -21.29 4.06 8.20
C ARG A 285 -21.10 2.56 8.29
N ARG A 286 -20.04 2.08 8.99
CA ARG A 286 -19.65 0.66 9.02
C ARG A 286 -19.48 0.05 7.64
N ALA A 287 -18.89 0.84 6.75
CA ALA A 287 -18.75 0.52 5.34
C ALA A 287 -17.48 -0.28 4.99
N PHE A 288 -16.66 -0.61 5.98
CA PHE A 288 -15.59 -1.61 5.89
C PHE A 288 -15.60 -2.52 7.11
N ASP A 289 -15.28 -3.80 6.92
CA ASP A 289 -14.92 -4.73 7.99
C ASP A 289 -13.41 -4.60 8.31
N ILE A 290 -12.62 -4.33 7.27
CA ILE A 290 -11.18 -4.14 7.33
C ILE A 290 -10.83 -2.86 6.57
N ALA A 291 -10.32 -1.84 7.27
CA ALA A 291 -9.79 -0.67 6.60
C ALA A 291 -8.35 -0.94 6.12
N GLN A 292 -7.99 -0.39 4.97
CA GLN A 292 -6.67 -0.57 4.37
C GLN A 292 -5.90 0.75 4.22
N PRO A 293 -5.55 1.40 5.35
CA PRO A 293 -4.71 2.59 5.29
C PRO A 293 -3.30 2.23 4.81
N ASP A 294 -2.69 3.15 4.07
CA ASP A 294 -1.28 3.08 3.68
C ASP A 294 -0.50 4.23 4.31
N ALA A 295 0.52 3.91 5.09
CA ALA A 295 1.36 4.91 5.75
C ALA A 295 2.10 5.81 4.75
N SER A 296 2.33 5.38 3.51
CA SER A 296 2.91 6.19 2.43
C SER A 296 1.89 7.11 1.73
N PHE A 297 0.59 6.93 2.04
CA PHE A 297 -0.53 7.76 1.56
C PHE A 297 -1.00 8.77 2.60
N ILE A 298 -1.27 8.27 3.82
CA ILE A 298 -1.90 9.10 4.85
C ILE A 298 -0.93 9.56 5.94
N GLY A 299 0.24 8.91 6.05
CA GLY A 299 1.21 9.10 7.12
C GLY A 299 1.10 8.03 8.22
N ILE A 300 2.19 7.85 8.97
CA ILE A 300 2.27 6.90 10.08
C ILE A 300 1.34 7.32 11.23
N GLY A 301 1.36 8.59 11.60
CA GLY A 301 0.49 9.11 12.66
C GLY A 301 -1.00 8.94 12.34
N PRO A 302 -1.50 9.44 11.21
CA PRO A 302 -2.89 9.21 10.78
C PRO A 302 -3.26 7.73 10.61
N PHE A 303 -2.33 6.86 10.22
CA PHE A 303 -2.56 5.40 10.20
C PHE A 303 -2.96 4.88 11.58
N LEU A 304 -2.25 5.29 12.64
CA LEU A 304 -2.60 4.91 14.01
C LEU A 304 -3.98 5.42 14.41
N ASP A 305 -4.34 6.64 14.01
CA ASP A 305 -5.65 7.23 14.30
C ASP A 305 -6.78 6.44 13.60
N VAL A 306 -6.57 6.02 12.35
CA VAL A 306 -7.51 5.14 11.62
C VAL A 306 -7.63 3.79 12.32
N ALA A 307 -6.52 3.17 12.69
CA ALA A 307 -6.55 1.88 13.37
C ALA A 307 -7.32 1.95 14.71
N ALA A 308 -7.09 2.99 15.52
CA ALA A 308 -7.83 3.22 16.76
C ALA A 308 -9.33 3.41 16.50
N MET A 309 -9.70 4.21 15.50
CA MET A 309 -11.10 4.46 15.12
C MET A 309 -11.84 3.17 14.73
N PHE A 310 -11.17 2.26 14.00
CA PHE A 310 -11.74 0.97 13.62
C PHE A 310 -11.75 -0.01 14.81
N ALA A 311 -10.72 -0.01 15.67
CA ALA A 311 -10.69 -0.84 16.88
C ALA A 311 -11.86 -0.54 17.83
N GLU A 312 -12.19 0.75 18.06
CA GLU A 312 -13.36 1.17 18.85
C GLU A 312 -14.69 0.56 18.34
N ARG A 313 -14.74 0.27 17.04
CA ARG A 313 -15.91 -0.33 16.37
C ARG A 313 -15.80 -1.85 16.22
N LYS A 314 -14.80 -2.47 16.86
CA LYS A 314 -14.45 -3.90 16.74
C LYS A 314 -14.18 -4.33 15.30
N LYS A 315 -13.63 -3.43 14.51
CA LYS A 315 -13.19 -3.64 13.13
C LYS A 315 -11.66 -3.71 13.07
N GLN A 316 -11.15 -4.25 11.99
CA GLN A 316 -9.72 -4.50 11.80
C GLN A 316 -9.11 -3.53 10.79
N VAL A 317 -7.80 -3.54 10.72
CA VAL A 317 -7.03 -2.92 9.65
C VAL A 317 -6.12 -3.96 8.98
N ALA A 318 -5.87 -3.80 7.71
CA ALA A 318 -4.78 -4.43 6.98
C ALA A 318 -3.97 -3.31 6.32
N THR A 319 -2.71 -3.56 6.00
CA THR A 319 -1.97 -2.53 5.25
C THR A 319 -2.30 -2.64 3.76
N HIS A 320 -2.45 -1.48 3.07
CA HIS A 320 -2.07 -1.37 1.68
C HIS A 320 -0.60 -0.99 1.64
N ALA A 321 0.24 -1.63 0.82
CA ALA A 321 1.68 -1.37 0.80
C ALA A 321 2.29 -1.66 -0.59
N TRP A 322 1.82 -0.96 -1.63
CA TRP A 322 2.29 -1.12 -3.00
C TRP A 322 3.39 -0.11 -3.38
N SER A 323 3.91 0.68 -2.44
CA SER A 323 5.06 1.59 -2.62
C SER A 323 6.39 0.83 -2.74
N GLY A 324 7.51 1.54 -2.76
CA GLY A 324 8.85 0.96 -2.63
C GLY A 324 9.20 0.59 -1.18
N GLY A 325 10.48 0.33 -0.94
CA GLY A 325 10.93 -0.25 0.33
C GLY A 325 10.68 0.62 1.56
N ALA A 326 10.80 1.94 1.45
CA ALA A 326 10.60 2.80 2.62
C ALA A 326 9.12 2.92 3.00
N GLY A 327 8.21 2.93 2.02
CA GLY A 327 6.77 2.90 2.30
C GLY A 327 6.31 1.56 2.88
N VAL A 328 6.82 0.43 2.36
CA VAL A 328 6.57 -0.90 2.97
C VAL A 328 7.02 -0.92 4.43
N MET A 329 8.22 -0.40 4.73
CA MET A 329 8.71 -0.33 6.12
C MET A 329 7.87 0.58 7.00
N ALA A 330 7.40 1.74 6.50
CA ALA A 330 6.51 2.62 7.24
C ALA A 330 5.21 1.91 7.64
N ASN A 331 4.61 1.15 6.74
CA ASN A 331 3.43 0.33 6.99
C ASN A 331 3.70 -0.77 8.04
N ILE A 332 4.83 -1.47 7.94
CA ILE A 332 5.21 -2.51 8.91
C ILE A 332 5.37 -1.90 10.31
N HIS A 333 6.09 -0.78 10.44
CA HIS A 333 6.26 -0.11 11.75
C HIS A 333 4.93 0.36 12.34
N ALA A 334 4.06 0.98 11.55
CA ALA A 334 2.74 1.41 12.00
C ALA A 334 1.89 0.21 12.46
N ALA A 335 1.90 -0.88 11.70
CA ALA A 335 1.14 -2.08 12.00
C ALA A 335 1.58 -2.76 13.33
N PHE A 336 2.87 -2.80 13.64
CA PHE A 336 3.33 -3.35 14.92
C PHE A 336 2.87 -2.55 16.14
N ALA A 337 2.53 -1.28 15.97
CA ALA A 337 2.11 -0.36 17.04
C ALA A 337 0.58 -0.29 17.25
N VAL A 338 -0.24 -1.03 16.49
CA VAL A 338 -1.70 -1.00 16.61
C VAL A 338 -2.29 -2.38 16.88
N PRO A 339 -3.38 -2.51 17.70
CA PRO A 339 -3.79 -3.82 18.22
C PRO A 339 -4.64 -4.65 17.24
N ASN A 340 -5.24 -4.04 16.24
CA ASN A 340 -6.30 -4.64 15.42
C ASN A 340 -5.87 -4.96 13.99
N VAL A 341 -4.58 -5.23 13.78
CA VAL A 341 -4.05 -5.65 12.47
C VAL A 341 -4.53 -7.05 12.12
N ARG A 342 -5.14 -7.20 10.96
CA ARG A 342 -5.53 -8.49 10.40
C ARG A 342 -4.34 -9.18 9.75
N ILE A 343 -3.66 -8.48 8.82
CA ILE A 343 -2.60 -9.03 7.97
C ILE A 343 -1.85 -7.89 7.27
N LEU A 344 -0.60 -8.11 6.90
CA LEU A 344 0.27 -7.17 6.17
C LEU A 344 0.29 -7.48 4.67
N GLU A 345 0.20 -6.46 3.84
CA GLU A 345 0.51 -6.55 2.42
C GLU A 345 2.03 -6.53 2.21
N LEU A 346 2.54 -7.48 1.41
CA LEU A 346 3.96 -7.58 1.13
C LEU A 346 4.20 -7.86 -0.36
N PRO A 347 5.23 -7.22 -0.97
CA PRO A 347 5.64 -7.53 -2.33
C PRO A 347 6.29 -8.93 -2.36
N PRO A 348 5.75 -9.92 -3.12
CA PRO A 348 6.24 -11.30 -3.07
C PRO A 348 7.60 -11.46 -3.75
N LEU A 349 7.85 -10.71 -4.82
CA LEU A 349 9.08 -10.74 -5.61
C LEU A 349 9.55 -9.30 -5.85
N ALA A 350 10.06 -8.70 -4.77
CA ALA A 350 10.41 -7.31 -4.70
C ALA A 350 11.55 -6.92 -5.67
N GLY A 351 11.43 -5.74 -6.27
CA GLY A 351 12.46 -5.17 -7.12
C GLY A 351 13.54 -4.38 -6.34
N PRO A 352 14.51 -3.78 -7.05
CA PRO A 352 15.62 -3.06 -6.44
C PRO A 352 15.21 -1.91 -5.51
N LEU A 353 14.13 -1.17 -5.86
CA LEU A 353 13.63 -0.07 -5.01
C LEU A 353 12.96 -0.56 -3.72
N HIS A 354 12.84 -1.86 -3.52
CA HIS A 354 12.55 -2.47 -2.23
C HIS A 354 13.83 -2.97 -1.59
N THR A 355 14.51 -3.95 -2.22
CA THR A 355 15.56 -4.74 -1.60
C THR A 355 16.87 -3.98 -1.37
N GLU A 356 17.23 -3.05 -2.27
CA GLU A 356 18.47 -2.26 -2.14
C GLU A 356 18.28 -1.00 -1.27
N VAL A 357 17.02 -0.64 -0.98
CA VAL A 357 16.67 0.47 -0.06
C VAL A 357 16.71 0.01 1.40
N TYR A 358 16.51 -1.26 1.68
CA TYR A 358 16.59 -1.78 3.05
C TYR A 358 18.01 -1.66 3.60
N ALA A 359 18.16 -1.17 4.83
CA ALA A 359 19.40 -1.30 5.61
C ALA A 359 19.48 -2.72 6.18
N ASP A 360 18.51 -3.09 7.02
CA ASP A 360 18.27 -4.44 7.51
C ASP A 360 16.94 -5.01 7.01
N GLY A 361 16.02 -4.13 6.57
CA GLY A 361 14.69 -4.49 6.12
C GLY A 361 13.83 -5.13 7.20
N TYR A 362 12.95 -6.02 6.79
CA TYR A 362 12.14 -6.85 7.68
C TYR A 362 12.51 -8.33 7.50
N ARG A 363 12.32 -9.11 8.57
CA ARG A 363 12.47 -10.56 8.53
C ARG A 363 11.11 -11.20 8.29
N PHE A 364 11.02 -11.96 7.21
CA PHE A 364 9.83 -12.74 6.87
C PHE A 364 10.15 -14.22 6.96
N ALA A 365 9.40 -14.96 7.77
CA ALA A 365 9.57 -16.38 7.95
C ALA A 365 8.24 -17.03 8.30
N ASP A 366 7.97 -18.17 7.72
CA ASP A 366 6.76 -18.97 7.97
C ASP A 366 5.46 -18.13 7.84
N GLY A 367 5.34 -17.38 6.77
CA GLY A 367 4.18 -16.52 6.49
C GLY A 367 4.05 -15.30 7.39
N ARG A 368 5.06 -14.97 8.20
CA ARG A 368 4.98 -13.91 9.23
C ARG A 368 6.15 -12.95 9.16
N VAL A 369 5.87 -11.69 9.43
CA VAL A 369 6.87 -10.62 9.60
C VAL A 369 7.22 -10.51 11.08
N LEU A 370 8.52 -10.43 11.38
CA LEU A 370 9.03 -10.11 12.71
C LEU A 370 9.26 -8.60 12.84
N PRO A 371 9.16 -8.03 14.07
CA PRO A 371 9.37 -6.60 14.28
C PRO A 371 10.76 -6.16 13.80
N PRO A 372 10.87 -5.13 12.95
CA PRO A 372 12.16 -4.56 12.56
C PRO A 372 12.96 -4.06 13.77
N GLN A 373 14.28 -4.22 13.72
CA GLN A 373 15.16 -3.89 14.85
C GLN A 373 16.07 -2.69 14.58
N ALA A 374 16.27 -2.34 13.32
CA ALA A 374 17.12 -1.23 12.95
C ALA A 374 16.55 0.13 13.41
N PRO A 375 17.40 1.09 13.81
CA PRO A 375 16.97 2.45 14.13
C PRO A 375 16.23 3.12 12.95
N GLY A 376 15.22 3.91 13.27
CA GLY A 376 14.35 4.55 12.28
C GLY A 376 13.44 3.54 11.59
N LEU A 377 13.25 3.70 10.29
CA LEU A 377 12.52 2.76 9.42
C LEU A 377 13.38 1.59 8.95
N GLY A 378 14.68 1.55 9.26
CA GLY A 378 15.58 0.52 8.74
C GLY A 378 15.87 0.64 7.25
N VAL A 379 15.88 1.85 6.72
CA VAL A 379 16.08 2.16 5.29
C VAL A 379 17.30 3.05 5.07
N ARG A 380 17.85 2.97 3.84
CA ARG A 380 18.99 3.78 3.39
C ARG A 380 18.90 4.10 1.90
N LEU A 381 19.45 5.24 1.50
CA LEU A 381 19.59 5.65 0.11
C LEU A 381 21.07 6.02 -0.18
N PRO A 382 21.97 5.04 -0.30
CA PRO A 382 23.37 5.33 -0.56
C PRO A 382 23.55 5.98 -1.94
N ARG A 383 24.58 6.79 -2.09
CA ARG A 383 24.92 7.48 -3.36
C ARG A 383 24.99 6.51 -4.54
N ALA A 384 25.59 5.33 -4.34
CA ALA A 384 25.69 4.30 -5.37
C ALA A 384 24.31 3.82 -5.88
N LEU A 385 23.28 3.76 -5.02
CA LEU A 385 21.92 3.42 -5.42
C LEU A 385 21.32 4.52 -6.31
N LYS A 386 21.50 5.78 -5.92
CA LYS A 386 21.01 6.94 -6.68
C LYS A 386 21.65 7.03 -8.06
N GLU A 387 22.95 6.74 -8.15
CA GLU A 387 23.70 6.69 -9.42
C GLU A 387 23.30 5.51 -10.30
N LYS A 388 22.98 4.36 -9.70
CA LYS A 388 22.58 3.13 -10.40
C LYS A 388 21.18 3.21 -11.02
N TYR A 389 20.26 3.90 -10.38
CA TYR A 389 18.85 3.99 -10.77
C TYR A 389 18.38 5.44 -10.97
N PRO A 390 18.99 6.19 -11.90
CA PRO A 390 18.57 7.56 -12.16
C PRO A 390 17.10 7.59 -12.61
N PHE A 391 16.43 8.66 -12.23
CA PHE A 391 15.02 8.85 -12.60
C PHE A 391 14.85 8.95 -14.13
N VAL A 392 13.86 8.26 -14.64
CA VAL A 392 13.43 8.31 -16.04
C VAL A 392 12.12 9.10 -16.12
N PRO A 393 12.09 10.32 -16.67
CA PRO A 393 10.86 11.10 -16.80
C PRO A 393 9.77 10.35 -17.56
N GLY A 394 8.54 10.43 -17.08
CA GLY A 394 7.38 9.72 -17.64
C GLY A 394 7.32 8.24 -17.30
N SER A 395 8.13 7.74 -16.37
CA SER A 395 8.14 6.34 -15.94
C SER A 395 7.20 6.02 -14.78
N GLY A 396 6.51 7.02 -14.23
CA GLY A 396 5.45 6.79 -13.26
C GLY A 396 4.35 5.89 -13.85
N GLU A 397 3.81 4.98 -13.05
CA GLU A 397 2.68 4.18 -13.50
C GLU A 397 1.47 5.09 -13.73
N TRP A 398 0.78 4.87 -14.84
CA TRP A 398 -0.34 5.73 -15.27
C TRP A 398 0.07 7.19 -15.57
N ASN A 399 1.35 7.49 -15.67
CA ASN A 399 1.80 8.81 -16.04
C ASN A 399 1.43 9.10 -17.50
N THR A 400 0.67 10.16 -17.70
CA THR A 400 0.20 10.65 -19.02
C THR A 400 0.89 11.94 -19.42
N VAL A 401 2.10 12.20 -18.95
CA VAL A 401 2.86 13.40 -19.34
C VAL A 401 2.93 13.48 -20.88
N PRO A 402 2.56 14.62 -21.49
CA PRO A 402 2.65 14.79 -22.93
C PRO A 402 4.07 14.48 -23.43
N GLY A 403 4.20 13.57 -24.39
CA GLY A 403 5.47 13.05 -24.87
C GLY A 403 6.06 11.92 -24.03
N GLY A 404 5.49 11.60 -22.86
CA GLY A 404 5.76 10.39 -22.12
C GLY A 404 5.25 9.15 -22.87
N ARG A 405 5.82 8.00 -22.59
CA ARG A 405 5.38 6.74 -23.20
C ARG A 405 3.95 6.47 -22.69
N GLY A 406 2.99 6.64 -23.58
CA GLY A 406 1.66 6.13 -23.35
C GLY A 406 1.77 4.66 -22.99
N ARG A 407 0.91 4.16 -22.09
CA ARG A 407 0.84 2.73 -21.77
C ARG A 407 0.75 1.92 -23.06
N PRO A 408 1.40 0.77 -23.13
CA PRO A 408 0.89 -0.27 -23.98
C PRO A 408 -0.54 -0.57 -23.48
N ARG A 409 -1.49 -0.32 -24.34
CA ARG A 409 -2.90 -0.70 -24.16
C ARG A 409 -3.05 -2.20 -24.27
#